data_5424e6f4e118a58b8553d00e35026438
#
_entry.id   5424e6f4e118a58b8553d00e35026438
#
_cell.length_a   1.000
_cell.length_b   1.000
_cell.length_c   1.000
_cell.angle_alpha   90.00
_cell.angle_beta   90.00
_cell.angle_gamma   90.00
#
_symmetry.space_group_name_H-M   'P 1'
#
loop_
_entity.id
_entity.type
_entity.pdbx_description
1 polymer ?
#
loop_
_entity_poly.entity_id
_entity_poly.type
_entity_poly.pdbx_seq_one_letter_code
_entity_poly.pdbx_strand_id
1 'polypeptide(L)'
;MRKPFKLLPWLLCGLLLAGCSSGPRINDDYTARDQDSRVQYIVLHYTAADSKQSLKLLTQAGVSAHYLIDTDGTIYRLVDENRRAWHAGVSEWEGRTWLNSTSIGIEMVNLGFRDTPAGRQWYPFSEAQIKALIPLLKDIEQRHGLDRRAIVGHSDIAPGRKQDPGPLFPWARLAAAGLINWPDPAVVAQRQASLGGVLPPPAWFQDQLARIGYAVPRTGVLDAATRDVIGAFQMKYRPGRFDGQPDLQTAAVLLSLPSGR
;
A
#
# COMPACT_ATOMS: atom_id res chain seq x y z
N MET A 1 54.69 -47.74 -54.40
CA MET A 1 55.34 -46.92 -53.37
C MET A 1 54.45 -45.71 -53.05
N ARG A 2 53.69 -45.74 -51.90
CA ARG A 2 52.79 -44.69 -51.49
C ARG A 2 53.47 -43.92 -50.34
N LYS A 3 53.60 -42.59 -50.49
CA LYS A 3 54.17 -41.69 -49.46
C LYS A 3 53.11 -41.38 -48.40
N PRO A 4 53.43 -41.30 -47.10
CA PRO A 4 52.50 -40.95 -46.07
C PRO A 4 52.30 -39.44 -46.00
N PHE A 5 51.03 -39.04 -45.84
CA PHE A 5 50.58 -37.68 -45.64
C PHE A 5 50.77 -37.32 -44.17
N LYS A 6 51.53 -36.27 -43.83
CA LYS A 6 51.73 -35.78 -42.50
C LYS A 6 50.60 -34.79 -42.15
N LEU A 7 49.77 -35.17 -41.21
CA LEU A 7 48.77 -34.29 -40.60
C LEU A 7 49.46 -33.32 -39.56
N LEU A 8 49.35 -32.05 -39.81
CA LEU A 8 49.81 -30.99 -38.91
C LEU A 8 48.68 -30.68 -37.93
N PRO A 9 48.87 -30.71 -36.58
CA PRO A 9 47.81 -30.33 -35.66
C PRO A 9 47.71 -28.80 -35.56
N TRP A 10 46.52 -28.29 -35.82
CA TRP A 10 46.16 -26.90 -35.59
C TRP A 10 46.00 -26.68 -34.07
N LEU A 11 46.93 -25.98 -33.46
CA LEU A 11 46.82 -25.47 -32.08
C LEU A 11 45.82 -24.29 -32.08
N LEU A 12 44.61 -24.52 -31.62
CA LEU A 12 43.61 -23.48 -31.40
C LEU A 12 43.97 -22.76 -30.09
N CYS A 13 44.65 -21.62 -30.21
CA CYS A 13 44.96 -20.74 -29.05
C CYS A 13 43.70 -19.97 -28.71
N GLY A 14 42.92 -20.49 -27.72
CA GLY A 14 41.76 -19.77 -27.12
C GLY A 14 42.25 -18.58 -26.32
N LEU A 15 42.13 -17.36 -26.85
CA LEU A 15 42.27 -16.13 -26.08
C LEU A 15 41.06 -16.03 -25.10
N LEU A 16 41.31 -16.34 -23.85
CA LEU A 16 40.44 -15.95 -22.75
C LEU A 16 40.52 -14.42 -22.57
N LEU A 17 39.57 -13.69 -23.11
CA LEU A 17 39.32 -12.30 -22.81
C LEU A 17 38.81 -12.23 -21.35
N ALA A 18 39.73 -12.12 -20.38
CA ALA A 18 39.42 -11.69 -19.03
C ALA A 18 38.97 -10.23 -19.11
N GLY A 19 37.65 -9.98 -19.19
CA GLY A 19 37.05 -8.67 -19.08
C GLY A 19 37.39 -8.12 -17.70
N CYS A 20 38.35 -7.20 -17.60
CA CYS A 20 38.59 -6.42 -16.38
C CYS A 20 37.34 -5.61 -16.09
N SER A 21 36.60 -5.98 -15.03
CA SER A 21 35.57 -5.14 -14.44
C SER A 21 36.26 -3.86 -13.93
N SER A 22 36.03 -2.75 -14.64
CA SER A 22 36.61 -1.44 -14.29
C SER A 22 35.81 -0.70 -13.19
N GLY A 23 35.01 -1.42 -12.42
CA GLY A 23 34.27 -0.86 -11.29
C GLY A 23 35.16 -0.49 -10.10
N PRO A 24 34.68 0.38 -9.20
CA PRO A 24 35.41 0.72 -7.98
C PRO A 24 35.61 -0.53 -7.12
N ARG A 25 36.76 -0.62 -6.46
CA ARG A 25 37.01 -1.68 -5.47
C ARG A 25 36.31 -1.31 -4.17
N ILE A 26 35.25 -2.04 -3.81
CA ILE A 26 34.51 -1.87 -2.56
C ILE A 26 35.00 -2.92 -1.57
N ASN A 27 35.23 -2.50 -0.33
CA ASN A 27 35.55 -3.40 0.77
C ASN A 27 34.30 -3.55 1.65
N ASP A 28 33.75 -4.76 1.72
CA ASP A 28 32.55 -5.13 2.47
C ASP A 28 32.87 -5.85 3.81
N ASP A 29 34.11 -5.78 4.30
CA ASP A 29 34.53 -6.45 5.53
C ASP A 29 33.84 -5.88 6.79
N TYR A 30 33.29 -4.67 6.68
CA TYR A 30 32.64 -3.96 7.80
C TYR A 30 31.23 -3.56 7.43
N THR A 31 30.27 -3.88 8.31
CA THR A 31 28.85 -3.51 8.16
C THR A 31 28.40 -2.73 9.39
N ALA A 32 27.76 -1.58 9.19
CA ALA A 32 27.16 -0.81 10.28
C ALA A 32 26.03 -1.61 10.93
N ARG A 33 25.90 -1.56 12.27
CA ARG A 33 24.81 -2.18 13.01
C ARG A 33 23.53 -1.37 12.94
N ASP A 34 23.64 -0.04 12.98
CA ASP A 34 22.53 0.90 12.95
C ASP A 34 22.10 1.13 11.50
N GLN A 35 21.19 0.29 11.05
CA GLN A 35 20.57 0.35 9.72
C GLN A 35 19.15 -0.24 9.79
N ASP A 36 18.26 0.30 8.99
CA ASP A 36 16.92 -0.22 8.81
C ASP A 36 16.50 -0.27 7.33
N SER A 37 15.32 -0.77 7.07
CA SER A 37 14.74 -0.71 5.74
C SER A 37 14.26 0.70 5.42
N ARG A 38 14.50 1.17 4.17
CA ARG A 38 13.87 2.40 3.68
C ARG A 38 12.35 2.28 3.55
N VAL A 39 11.82 1.05 3.47
CA VAL A 39 10.40 0.77 3.38
C VAL A 39 9.79 0.90 4.77
N GLN A 40 8.79 1.75 4.91
CA GLN A 40 8.08 2.03 6.15
C GLN A 40 6.58 1.77 6.03
N TYR A 41 6.05 1.74 4.80
CA TYR A 41 4.64 1.56 4.52
C TYR A 41 4.40 0.61 3.36
N ILE A 42 3.20 0.01 3.35
CA ILE A 42 2.62 -0.69 2.21
C ILE A 42 1.35 0.05 1.84
N VAL A 43 1.25 0.49 0.59
CA VAL A 43 0.07 1.19 0.09
C VAL A 43 -0.72 0.26 -0.82
N LEU A 44 -1.98 0.04 -0.47
CA LEU A 44 -2.89 -0.82 -1.22
C LEU A 44 -3.75 0.00 -2.18
N HIS A 45 -3.88 -0.53 -3.40
CA HIS A 45 -4.57 0.11 -4.52
C HIS A 45 -5.55 -0.84 -5.20
N TYR A 46 -6.40 -0.28 -6.06
CA TYR A 46 -7.00 -0.99 -7.17
C TYR A 46 -6.66 -0.28 -8.50
N THR A 47 -6.58 -1.05 -9.59
CA THR A 47 -6.13 -0.55 -10.90
C THR A 47 -7.18 0.26 -11.66
N ALA A 48 -8.46 0.19 -11.30
CA ALA A 48 -9.61 0.70 -12.07
C ALA A 48 -9.62 0.21 -13.54
N ALA A 49 -9.13 -1.00 -13.80
CA ALA A 49 -8.96 -1.59 -15.13
C ALA A 49 -9.00 -3.12 -15.07
N ASP A 50 -9.15 -3.77 -16.22
CA ASP A 50 -8.96 -5.22 -16.34
C ASP A 50 -7.49 -5.63 -16.31
N SER A 51 -7.20 -6.94 -16.26
CA SER A 51 -5.84 -7.49 -16.15
C SER A 51 -4.90 -7.00 -17.25
N LYS A 52 -5.35 -7.04 -18.50
CA LYS A 52 -4.52 -6.65 -19.66
C LYS A 52 -4.18 -5.16 -19.62
N GLN A 53 -5.17 -4.33 -19.34
CA GLN A 53 -4.98 -2.89 -19.25
C GLN A 53 -4.15 -2.50 -18.02
N SER A 54 -4.33 -3.19 -16.89
CA SER A 54 -3.55 -2.99 -15.67
C SER A 54 -2.06 -3.25 -15.90
N LEU A 55 -1.71 -4.38 -16.51
CA LEU A 55 -0.32 -4.68 -16.89
C LEU A 55 0.26 -3.62 -17.82
N LYS A 56 -0.49 -3.20 -18.84
CA LYS A 56 -0.04 -2.16 -19.76
C LYS A 56 0.21 -0.83 -19.05
N LEU A 57 -0.71 -0.39 -18.19
CA LEU A 57 -0.59 0.87 -17.44
C LEU A 57 0.64 0.85 -16.51
N LEU A 58 0.85 -0.25 -15.77
CA LEU A 58 1.91 -0.34 -14.78
C LEU A 58 3.30 -0.64 -15.35
N THR A 59 3.40 -1.02 -16.64
CA THR A 59 4.68 -1.33 -17.29
C THR A 59 5.06 -0.39 -18.41
N GLN A 60 4.11 0.39 -18.97
CA GLN A 60 4.32 1.19 -20.19
C GLN A 60 3.85 2.65 -20.05
N ALA A 61 3.22 3.04 -18.92
CA ALA A 61 2.79 4.41 -18.67
C ALA A 61 3.62 5.05 -17.53
N GLY A 62 3.38 6.32 -17.22
CA GLY A 62 4.12 7.08 -16.20
C GLY A 62 3.83 6.69 -14.73
N VAL A 63 3.17 5.56 -14.49
CA VAL A 63 2.87 4.99 -13.18
C VAL A 63 3.40 3.56 -13.08
N SER A 64 3.71 3.10 -11.87
CA SER A 64 4.17 1.74 -11.61
C SER A 64 3.88 1.33 -10.17
N ALA A 65 3.83 0.03 -9.91
CA ALA A 65 3.73 -0.54 -8.57
C ALA A 65 4.77 -1.64 -8.41
N HIS A 66 5.09 -2.00 -7.16
CA HIS A 66 6.02 -3.11 -6.91
C HIS A 66 5.36 -4.45 -7.25
N TYR A 67 4.09 -4.58 -6.90
CA TYR A 67 3.32 -5.79 -7.15
C TYR A 67 1.97 -5.47 -7.80
N LEU A 68 1.52 -6.38 -8.66
CA LEU A 68 0.16 -6.45 -9.18
C LEU A 68 -0.40 -7.84 -8.85
N ILE A 69 -1.60 -7.88 -8.27
CA ILE A 69 -2.33 -9.13 -8.00
C ILE A 69 -3.53 -9.22 -8.95
N ASP A 70 -3.52 -10.22 -9.83
CA ASP A 70 -4.61 -10.45 -10.76
C ASP A 70 -5.83 -11.09 -10.09
N THR A 71 -6.94 -11.11 -10.78
CA THR A 71 -8.24 -11.62 -10.27
C THR A 71 -8.20 -13.10 -9.91
N ASP A 72 -7.31 -13.88 -10.52
CA ASP A 72 -7.07 -15.30 -10.22
C ASP A 72 -6.08 -15.52 -9.05
N GLY A 73 -5.50 -14.44 -8.51
CA GLY A 73 -4.51 -14.48 -7.44
C GLY A 73 -3.05 -14.55 -7.93
N THR A 74 -2.80 -14.52 -9.23
CA THR A 74 -1.44 -14.43 -9.76
C THR A 74 -0.77 -13.13 -9.30
N ILE A 75 0.43 -13.23 -8.72
CA ILE A 75 1.23 -12.07 -8.27
C ILE A 75 2.32 -11.79 -9.29
N TYR A 76 2.31 -10.59 -9.87
CA TYR A 76 3.40 -10.07 -10.69
C TYR A 76 4.27 -9.13 -9.86
N ARG A 77 5.59 -9.35 -9.82
CA ARG A 77 6.55 -8.37 -9.33
C ARG A 77 7.02 -7.53 -10.50
N LEU A 78 6.65 -6.24 -10.50
CA LEU A 78 6.91 -5.32 -11.61
C LEU A 78 8.09 -4.38 -11.33
N VAL A 79 8.32 -4.04 -10.07
CA VAL A 79 9.45 -3.23 -9.61
C VAL A 79 10.09 -3.91 -8.40
N ASP A 80 11.43 -3.95 -8.36
CA ASP A 80 12.15 -4.46 -7.20
C ASP A 80 11.95 -3.55 -5.99
N GLU A 81 11.82 -4.13 -4.79
CA GLU A 81 11.54 -3.37 -3.55
C GLU A 81 12.66 -2.42 -3.13
N ASN A 82 13.90 -2.64 -3.59
CA ASN A 82 15.02 -1.71 -3.41
C ASN A 82 14.94 -0.48 -4.33
N ARG A 83 14.00 -0.45 -5.26
CA ARG A 83 13.74 0.68 -6.16
C ARG A 83 12.46 1.39 -5.76
N ARG A 84 12.26 2.59 -6.30
CA ARG A 84 11.05 3.38 -6.10
C ARG A 84 10.08 3.12 -7.25
N ALA A 85 8.84 2.68 -6.95
CA ALA A 85 7.72 2.68 -7.87
C ALA A 85 6.92 4.00 -7.77
N TRP A 86 6.15 4.32 -8.81
CA TRP A 86 5.36 5.56 -8.92
C TRP A 86 3.86 5.25 -8.76
N HIS A 87 3.39 5.07 -7.50
CA HIS A 87 2.03 4.65 -7.17
C HIS A 87 1.27 5.62 -6.25
N ALA A 88 1.96 6.33 -5.36
CA ALA A 88 1.31 7.15 -4.33
C ALA A 88 0.96 8.57 -4.80
N GLY A 89 1.74 9.15 -5.75
CA GLY A 89 1.59 10.53 -6.17
C GLY A 89 1.76 11.53 -5.01
N VAL A 90 1.05 12.65 -5.07
CA VAL A 90 0.99 13.60 -3.96
C VAL A 90 0.23 12.94 -2.81
N SER A 91 0.89 12.76 -1.69
CA SER A 91 0.40 11.96 -0.57
C SER A 91 1.10 12.35 0.72
N GLU A 92 0.42 12.11 1.85
CA GLU A 92 0.98 12.33 3.17
C GLU A 92 0.41 11.31 4.17
N TRP A 93 1.27 10.80 5.05
CA TRP A 93 0.90 9.93 6.16
C TRP A 93 1.89 10.09 7.32
N GLU A 94 1.38 10.23 8.55
CA GLU A 94 2.20 10.45 9.77
C GLU A 94 3.23 11.59 9.60
N GLY A 95 2.82 12.69 8.91
CA GLY A 95 3.68 13.84 8.62
C GLY A 95 4.74 13.60 7.52
N ARG A 96 4.77 12.42 6.90
CA ARG A 96 5.67 12.11 5.78
C ARG A 96 4.99 12.35 4.45
N THR A 97 5.65 13.08 3.60
CA THR A 97 5.33 13.24 2.18
C THR A 97 6.21 12.32 1.33
N TRP A 98 6.06 12.32 0.00
CA TRP A 98 6.90 11.52 -0.93
C TRP A 98 6.86 10.02 -0.65
N LEU A 99 5.68 9.47 -0.32
CA LEU A 99 5.52 8.08 0.10
C LEU A 99 6.01 7.04 -0.93
N ASN A 100 6.10 7.39 -2.22
CA ASN A 100 6.78 6.54 -3.20
C ASN A 100 8.21 6.14 -2.80
N SER A 101 8.90 6.95 -2.00
CA SER A 101 10.30 6.69 -1.59
C SER A 101 10.39 5.79 -0.37
N THR A 102 9.33 5.65 0.40
CA THR A 102 9.29 4.95 1.69
C THR A 102 8.23 3.85 1.76
N SER A 103 7.66 3.47 0.61
CA SER A 103 6.61 2.45 0.60
C SER A 103 6.79 1.43 -0.52
N ILE A 104 6.08 0.32 -0.35
CA ILE A 104 5.80 -0.68 -1.39
C ILE A 104 4.35 -0.47 -1.83
N GLY A 105 4.11 -0.23 -3.12
CA GLY A 105 2.78 -0.19 -3.70
C GLY A 105 2.34 -1.56 -4.21
N ILE A 106 1.14 -1.98 -3.80
CA ILE A 106 0.50 -3.21 -4.26
C ILE A 106 -0.81 -2.84 -4.95
N GLU A 107 -0.87 -3.09 -6.24
CA GLU A 107 -2.07 -2.93 -7.06
C GLU A 107 -2.85 -4.24 -7.14
N MET A 108 -4.16 -4.15 -7.09
CA MET A 108 -5.05 -5.30 -7.28
C MET A 108 -5.93 -5.03 -8.49
N VAL A 109 -5.96 -5.97 -9.44
CA VAL A 109 -6.84 -5.85 -10.60
C VAL A 109 -8.29 -5.81 -10.13
N ASN A 110 -8.94 -4.68 -10.35
CA ASN A 110 -10.34 -4.45 -9.98
C ASN A 110 -10.84 -3.23 -10.76
N LEU A 111 -12.07 -3.26 -11.22
CA LEU A 111 -12.69 -2.18 -12.01
C LEU A 111 -13.04 -0.94 -11.17
N GLY A 112 -12.83 -0.99 -9.85
CA GLY A 112 -13.12 0.11 -8.93
C GLY A 112 -14.60 0.30 -8.72
N PHE A 113 -15.23 1.17 -9.46
CA PHE A 113 -16.67 1.43 -9.39
C PHE A 113 -17.25 1.83 -10.75
N ARG A 114 -18.56 1.80 -10.85
CA ARG A 114 -19.34 2.44 -11.92
C ARG A 114 -20.43 3.31 -11.32
N ASP A 115 -20.65 4.47 -11.90
CA ASP A 115 -21.80 5.30 -11.54
C ASP A 115 -23.05 4.84 -12.31
N THR A 116 -24.16 4.68 -11.59
CA THR A 116 -25.46 4.26 -12.13
C THR A 116 -26.55 5.23 -11.68
N PRO A 117 -27.75 5.24 -12.32
CA PRO A 117 -28.85 6.05 -11.83
C PRO A 117 -29.28 5.75 -10.38
N ALA A 118 -28.98 4.54 -9.88
CA ALA A 118 -29.25 4.11 -8.50
C ALA A 118 -28.09 4.45 -7.53
N GLY A 119 -27.03 5.14 -8.01
CA GLY A 119 -25.85 5.48 -7.25
C GLY A 119 -24.60 4.70 -7.67
N ARG A 120 -23.53 4.92 -6.95
CA ARG A 120 -22.23 4.29 -7.21
C ARG A 120 -22.24 2.81 -6.80
N GLN A 121 -21.84 1.94 -7.72
CA GLN A 121 -21.67 0.51 -7.50
C GLN A 121 -20.19 0.15 -7.54
N TRP A 122 -19.68 -0.40 -6.44
CA TRP A 122 -18.29 -0.84 -6.29
C TRP A 122 -18.14 -2.29 -6.73
N TYR A 123 -16.98 -2.62 -7.29
CA TYR A 123 -16.64 -3.99 -7.65
C TYR A 123 -15.94 -4.68 -6.48
N PRO A 124 -16.33 -5.93 -6.13
CA PRO A 124 -15.67 -6.70 -5.09
C PRO A 124 -14.32 -7.23 -5.55
N PHE A 125 -13.47 -7.55 -4.60
CA PHE A 125 -12.24 -8.31 -4.84
C PHE A 125 -12.53 -9.81 -4.85
N SER A 126 -11.78 -10.58 -5.65
CA SER A 126 -11.93 -12.04 -5.67
C SER A 126 -11.33 -12.66 -4.41
N GLU A 127 -11.82 -13.83 -4.04
CA GLU A 127 -11.27 -14.61 -2.93
C GLU A 127 -9.81 -15.04 -3.20
N ALA A 128 -9.48 -15.31 -4.47
CA ALA A 128 -8.13 -15.67 -4.89
C ALA A 128 -7.14 -14.51 -4.64
N GLN A 129 -7.53 -13.27 -4.94
CA GLN A 129 -6.72 -12.08 -4.65
C GLN A 129 -6.41 -11.94 -3.17
N ILE A 130 -7.39 -12.10 -2.31
CA ILE A 130 -7.20 -11.94 -0.86
C ILE A 130 -6.35 -13.06 -0.27
N LYS A 131 -6.52 -14.29 -0.77
CA LYS A 131 -5.67 -15.43 -0.40
C LYS A 131 -4.21 -15.25 -0.84
N ALA A 132 -3.97 -14.56 -1.94
CA ALA A 132 -2.62 -14.24 -2.43
C ALA A 132 -2.02 -13.03 -1.68
N LEU A 133 -2.83 -12.00 -1.39
CA LEU A 133 -2.39 -10.75 -0.74
C LEU A 133 -1.89 -10.99 0.69
N ILE A 134 -2.62 -11.76 1.51
CA ILE A 134 -2.28 -11.92 2.93
C ILE A 134 -0.90 -12.53 3.15
N PRO A 135 -0.50 -13.63 2.48
CA PRO A 135 0.87 -14.15 2.59
C PRO A 135 1.93 -13.17 2.07
N LEU A 136 1.67 -12.45 0.97
CA LEU A 136 2.57 -11.43 0.44
C LEU A 136 2.81 -10.31 1.46
N LEU A 137 1.75 -9.80 2.10
CA LEU A 137 1.87 -8.78 3.14
C LEU A 137 2.71 -9.26 4.33
N LYS A 138 2.50 -10.48 4.82
CA LYS A 138 3.27 -11.07 5.92
C LYS A 138 4.75 -11.20 5.57
N ASP A 139 5.06 -11.62 4.35
CA ASP A 139 6.44 -11.74 3.87
C ASP A 139 7.12 -10.36 3.80
N ILE A 140 6.43 -9.35 3.26
CA ILE A 140 6.94 -7.97 3.20
C ILE A 140 7.12 -7.40 4.62
N GLU A 141 6.14 -7.54 5.52
CA GLU A 141 6.26 -7.09 6.91
C GLU A 141 7.48 -7.71 7.60
N GLN A 142 7.68 -9.01 7.45
CA GLN A 142 8.82 -9.72 8.05
C GLN A 142 10.16 -9.23 7.50
N ARG A 143 10.27 -9.08 6.18
CA ARG A 143 11.55 -8.68 5.53
C ARG A 143 11.94 -7.23 5.82
N HIS A 144 10.98 -6.34 6.00
CA HIS A 144 11.20 -4.93 6.23
C HIS A 144 11.02 -4.51 7.70
N GLY A 145 10.64 -5.43 8.60
CA GLY A 145 10.42 -5.14 10.03
C GLY A 145 9.24 -4.19 10.27
N LEU A 146 8.17 -4.30 9.47
CA LEU A 146 7.02 -3.43 9.55
C LEU A 146 6.08 -3.84 10.69
N ASP A 147 5.35 -2.88 11.23
CA ASP A 147 4.31 -3.11 12.24
C ASP A 147 2.89 -2.96 11.67
N ARG A 148 1.88 -3.22 12.51
CA ARG A 148 0.45 -3.19 12.13
C ARG A 148 -0.09 -1.81 11.70
N ARG A 149 0.73 -0.76 11.71
CA ARG A 149 0.39 0.60 11.25
C ARG A 149 0.89 0.87 9.84
N ALA A 150 1.75 -0.02 9.33
CA ALA A 150 2.42 0.19 8.05
C ALA A 150 1.50 0.03 6.83
N ILE A 151 0.38 -0.73 6.94
CA ILE A 151 -0.50 -1.02 5.80
C ILE A 151 -1.62 0.02 5.73
N VAL A 152 -1.61 0.80 4.67
CA VAL A 152 -2.57 1.88 4.41
C VAL A 152 -3.19 1.74 3.02
N GLY A 153 -4.37 2.33 2.83
CA GLY A 153 -4.97 2.51 1.51
C GLY A 153 -4.48 3.79 0.83
N HIS A 154 -4.57 3.85 -0.48
CA HIS A 154 -4.29 5.10 -1.20
C HIS A 154 -5.23 6.23 -0.76
N SER A 155 -6.49 5.91 -0.45
CA SER A 155 -7.45 6.85 0.13
C SER A 155 -7.02 7.38 1.51
N ASP A 156 -6.29 6.59 2.31
CA ASP A 156 -5.80 7.05 3.62
C ASP A 156 -4.74 8.14 3.47
N ILE A 157 -3.85 8.01 2.48
CA ILE A 157 -2.70 8.90 2.27
C ILE A 157 -2.97 10.06 1.29
N ALA A 158 -4.12 10.04 0.61
CA ALA A 158 -4.52 11.05 -0.36
C ALA A 158 -6.05 11.27 -0.36
N PRO A 159 -6.64 11.61 0.81
CA PRO A 159 -8.08 11.83 0.94
C PRO A 159 -8.59 12.87 -0.06
N GLY A 160 -9.81 12.70 -0.56
CA GLY A 160 -10.41 13.58 -1.57
C GLY A 160 -9.86 13.39 -2.99
N ARG A 161 -8.59 13.02 -3.14
CA ARG A 161 -7.96 12.75 -4.43
C ARG A 161 -8.10 11.30 -4.87
N LYS A 162 -8.09 10.35 -3.93
CA LYS A 162 -8.08 8.90 -4.15
C LYS A 162 -9.13 8.19 -3.31
N GLN A 163 -9.66 7.10 -3.84
CA GLN A 163 -10.68 6.28 -3.19
C GLN A 163 -10.29 4.80 -3.10
N ASP A 164 -9.21 4.39 -3.79
CA ASP A 164 -8.70 3.02 -3.73
C ASP A 164 -8.06 2.71 -2.37
N PRO A 165 -8.18 1.47 -1.86
CA PRO A 165 -8.78 0.29 -2.47
C PRO A 165 -10.32 0.21 -2.36
N GLY A 166 -11.00 1.23 -1.86
CA GLY A 166 -12.45 1.35 -1.83
C GLY A 166 -13.15 0.64 -0.67
N PRO A 167 -14.47 0.85 -0.53
CA PRO A 167 -15.26 0.37 0.63
C PRO A 167 -15.47 -1.14 0.65
N LEU A 168 -15.32 -1.83 -0.50
CA LEU A 168 -15.43 -3.29 -0.56
C LEU A 168 -14.11 -4.02 -0.34
N PHE A 169 -13.02 -3.29 -0.08
CA PHE A 169 -11.76 -3.94 0.31
C PHE A 169 -11.91 -4.55 1.71
N PRO A 170 -11.56 -5.85 1.88
CA PRO A 170 -11.88 -6.58 3.10
C PRO A 170 -10.84 -6.35 4.23
N TRP A 171 -10.73 -5.11 4.71
CA TRP A 171 -9.80 -4.71 5.77
C TRP A 171 -9.88 -5.60 7.02
N ALA A 172 -11.11 -6.01 7.42
CA ALA A 172 -11.30 -6.88 8.58
C ALA A 172 -10.59 -8.25 8.43
N ARG A 173 -10.38 -8.74 7.20
CA ARG A 173 -9.63 -9.98 6.95
C ARG A 173 -8.14 -9.81 7.18
N LEU A 174 -7.59 -8.64 6.82
CA LEU A 174 -6.21 -8.28 7.14
C LEU A 174 -6.01 -8.18 8.66
N ALA A 175 -6.98 -7.57 9.34
CA ALA A 175 -6.99 -7.50 10.81
C ALA A 175 -7.04 -8.88 11.47
N ALA A 176 -7.92 -9.77 11.00
CA ALA A 176 -7.99 -11.16 11.48
C ALA A 176 -6.69 -11.95 11.22
N ALA A 177 -5.93 -11.59 10.18
CA ALA A 177 -4.60 -12.14 9.91
C ALA A 177 -3.46 -11.51 10.75
N GLY A 178 -3.78 -10.49 11.60
CA GLY A 178 -2.85 -9.80 12.46
C GLY A 178 -2.03 -8.69 11.80
N LEU A 179 -2.36 -8.30 10.57
CA LEU A 179 -1.60 -7.39 9.72
C LEU A 179 -1.87 -5.90 10.00
N ILE A 180 -3.04 -5.55 10.53
CA ILE A 180 -3.43 -4.17 10.83
C ILE A 180 -4.11 -4.06 12.19
N ASN A 181 -4.10 -2.87 12.75
CA ASN A 181 -4.94 -2.56 13.91
C ASN A 181 -6.40 -2.44 13.47
N TRP A 182 -7.30 -3.02 14.29
CA TRP A 182 -8.74 -2.99 14.02
C TRP A 182 -9.50 -2.69 15.30
N PRO A 183 -10.56 -1.88 15.23
CA PRO A 183 -11.37 -1.57 16.42
C PRO A 183 -12.12 -2.80 16.90
N ASP A 184 -12.00 -3.13 18.20
CA ASP A 184 -12.82 -4.15 18.84
C ASP A 184 -14.26 -3.65 18.98
N PRO A 185 -15.28 -4.37 18.50
CA PRO A 185 -16.67 -3.93 18.57
C PRO A 185 -17.18 -3.65 19.99
N ALA A 186 -16.72 -4.40 21.00
CA ALA A 186 -17.11 -4.19 22.38
C ALA A 186 -16.49 -2.88 22.92
N VAL A 187 -15.23 -2.61 22.58
CA VAL A 187 -14.55 -1.36 22.92
C VAL A 187 -15.23 -0.18 22.22
N VAL A 188 -15.58 -0.31 20.93
CA VAL A 188 -16.33 0.72 20.19
C VAL A 188 -17.66 1.04 20.88
N ALA A 189 -18.45 0.02 21.25
CA ALA A 189 -19.71 0.21 21.94
C ALA A 189 -19.51 0.95 23.30
N GLN A 190 -18.52 0.55 24.08
CA GLN A 190 -18.17 1.21 25.34
C GLN A 190 -17.76 2.69 25.13
N ARG A 191 -16.91 2.96 24.11
CA ARG A 191 -16.49 4.32 23.76
C ARG A 191 -17.66 5.16 23.29
N GLN A 192 -18.57 4.59 22.48
CA GLN A 192 -19.77 5.30 22.04
C GLN A 192 -20.67 5.67 23.22
N ALA A 193 -20.88 4.75 24.17
CA ALA A 193 -21.65 5.03 25.39
C ALA A 193 -21.00 6.13 26.25
N SER A 194 -19.66 6.14 26.36
CA SER A 194 -18.94 7.16 27.15
C SER A 194 -19.03 8.58 26.57
N LEU A 195 -19.38 8.72 25.29
CA LEU A 195 -19.65 10.04 24.68
C LEU A 195 -20.97 10.66 25.15
N GLY A 196 -21.83 9.93 25.88
CA GLY A 196 -23.06 10.46 26.49
C GLY A 196 -24.05 11.05 25.48
N GLY A 197 -24.02 10.64 24.20
CA GLY A 197 -24.85 11.19 23.14
C GLY A 197 -24.38 12.56 22.61
N VAL A 198 -23.28 13.10 23.08
CA VAL A 198 -22.75 14.39 22.65
C VAL A 198 -21.73 14.21 21.54
N LEU A 199 -22.03 14.79 20.37
CA LEU A 199 -21.12 14.77 19.23
C LEU A 199 -19.96 15.74 19.47
N PRO A 200 -18.68 15.28 19.44
CA PRO A 200 -17.53 16.16 19.54
C PRO A 200 -17.48 17.21 18.41
N PRO A 201 -16.86 18.39 18.65
CA PRO A 201 -16.72 19.42 17.62
C PRO A 201 -15.73 19.01 16.51
N PRO A 202 -15.74 19.66 15.34
CA PRO A 202 -14.84 19.35 14.22
C PRO A 202 -13.36 19.33 14.59
N ALA A 203 -12.90 20.25 15.43
CA ALA A 203 -11.51 20.28 15.91
C ALA A 203 -11.09 18.97 16.57
N TRP A 204 -11.97 18.36 17.36
CA TRP A 204 -11.70 17.08 18.01
C TRP A 204 -11.50 15.95 16.96
N PHE A 205 -12.34 15.90 15.91
CA PHE A 205 -12.16 14.91 14.84
C PHE A 205 -10.84 15.12 14.11
N GLN A 206 -10.47 16.38 13.81
CA GLN A 206 -9.19 16.71 13.21
C GLN A 206 -8.03 16.23 14.08
N ASP A 207 -8.10 16.44 15.40
CA ASP A 207 -7.08 15.97 16.35
C ASP A 207 -6.97 14.45 16.39
N GLN A 208 -8.10 13.73 16.44
CA GLN A 208 -8.09 12.28 16.49
C GLN A 208 -7.59 11.65 15.16
N LEU A 209 -7.99 12.20 14.01
CA LEU A 209 -7.53 11.73 12.70
C LEU A 209 -6.02 11.92 12.55
N ALA A 210 -5.51 13.10 12.95
CA ALA A 210 -4.06 13.33 12.92
C ALA A 210 -3.30 12.44 13.90
N ARG A 211 -3.87 12.14 15.08
CA ARG A 211 -3.31 11.20 16.06
C ARG A 211 -3.11 9.79 15.47
N ILE A 212 -3.96 9.39 14.52
CA ILE A 212 -3.87 8.10 13.83
C ILE A 212 -2.89 8.13 12.67
N GLY A 213 -2.57 9.30 12.11
CA GLY A 213 -1.62 9.46 11.02
C GLY A 213 -2.15 10.20 9.79
N TYR A 214 -3.45 10.51 9.73
CA TYR A 214 -4.02 11.25 8.59
C TYR A 214 -3.50 12.69 8.51
N ALA A 215 -3.18 13.14 7.29
CA ALA A 215 -3.00 14.55 7.00
C ALA A 215 -4.37 15.24 6.97
N VAL A 216 -4.68 16.00 7.99
CA VAL A 216 -5.96 16.70 8.13
C VAL A 216 -5.73 18.18 8.51
N PRO A 217 -6.47 19.14 7.91
CA PRO A 217 -6.41 20.55 8.31
C PRO A 217 -6.76 20.72 9.79
N ARG A 218 -6.09 21.68 10.45
CA ARG A 218 -6.34 22.02 11.87
C ARG A 218 -7.12 23.32 11.99
N THR A 219 -8.22 23.44 11.22
CA THR A 219 -9.01 24.67 11.09
C THR A 219 -10.06 24.84 12.18
N GLY A 220 -10.42 23.77 12.87
CA GLY A 220 -11.52 23.76 13.84
C GLY A 220 -12.92 23.77 13.21
N VAL A 221 -13.01 23.77 11.88
CA VAL A 221 -14.28 23.75 11.14
C VAL A 221 -14.40 22.49 10.27
N LEU A 222 -15.64 22.08 9.99
CA LEU A 222 -15.93 20.96 9.10
C LEU A 222 -15.89 21.43 7.64
N ASP A 223 -14.70 21.75 7.14
CA ASP A 223 -14.46 22.11 5.75
C ASP A 223 -14.46 20.88 4.82
N ALA A 224 -14.33 21.09 3.51
CA ALA A 224 -14.32 20.01 2.52
C ALA A 224 -13.16 19.03 2.76
N ALA A 225 -11.95 19.54 3.01
CA ALA A 225 -10.79 18.70 3.27
C ALA A 225 -10.94 17.84 4.55
N THR A 226 -11.53 18.39 5.62
CA THR A 226 -11.85 17.62 6.82
C THR A 226 -12.87 16.51 6.51
N ARG A 227 -13.91 16.80 5.71
CA ARG A 227 -14.88 15.76 5.28
C ARG A 227 -14.23 14.67 4.45
N ASP A 228 -13.32 15.02 3.55
CA ASP A 228 -12.60 14.05 2.73
C ASP A 228 -11.80 13.07 3.60
N VAL A 229 -11.12 13.58 4.63
CA VAL A 229 -10.36 12.73 5.57
C VAL A 229 -11.29 11.85 6.42
N ILE A 230 -12.39 12.42 6.95
CA ILE A 230 -13.39 11.62 7.68
C ILE A 230 -13.96 10.52 6.77
N GLY A 231 -14.28 10.84 5.52
CA GLY A 231 -14.80 9.88 4.53
C GLY A 231 -13.82 8.75 4.23
N ALA A 232 -12.53 9.06 4.05
CA ALA A 232 -11.48 8.06 3.85
C ALA A 232 -11.35 7.12 5.08
N PHE A 233 -11.34 7.68 6.28
CA PHE A 233 -11.35 6.91 7.53
C PHE A 233 -12.59 6.01 7.64
N GLN A 234 -13.78 6.56 7.39
CA GLN A 234 -15.03 5.82 7.41
C GLN A 234 -15.03 4.68 6.37
N MET A 235 -14.56 4.93 5.16
CA MET A 235 -14.46 3.94 4.10
C MET A 235 -13.64 2.71 4.52
N LYS A 236 -12.57 2.91 5.28
CA LYS A 236 -11.74 1.83 5.81
C LYS A 236 -12.40 1.09 6.97
N TYR A 237 -12.87 1.81 7.98
CA TYR A 237 -13.29 1.21 9.26
C TYR A 237 -14.81 1.03 9.40
N ARG A 238 -15.61 1.69 8.56
CA ARG A 238 -17.07 1.67 8.58
C ARG A 238 -17.67 1.82 7.18
N PRO A 239 -17.42 0.88 6.26
CA PRO A 239 -17.74 1.03 4.84
C PRO A 239 -19.23 1.12 4.51
N GLY A 240 -20.14 0.82 5.44
CA GLY A 240 -21.59 0.98 5.24
C GLY A 240 -22.06 2.44 5.13
N ARG A 241 -21.26 3.40 5.64
CA ARG A 241 -21.53 4.83 5.52
C ARG A 241 -20.22 5.62 5.61
N PHE A 242 -19.78 6.21 4.50
CA PHE A 242 -18.53 6.96 4.39
C PHE A 242 -18.75 8.31 3.68
N ASP A 243 -19.76 9.04 4.16
CA ASP A 243 -20.20 10.33 3.61
C ASP A 243 -19.37 11.53 4.08
N GLY A 244 -18.34 11.30 4.89
CA GLY A 244 -17.50 12.36 5.45
C GLY A 244 -18.19 13.18 6.55
N GLN A 245 -19.40 12.81 6.98
CA GLN A 245 -20.06 13.47 8.09
C GLN A 245 -19.60 12.86 9.43
N PRO A 246 -19.19 13.69 10.39
CA PRO A 246 -18.87 13.21 11.73
C PRO A 246 -20.12 12.67 12.43
N ASP A 247 -19.97 11.55 13.14
CA ASP A 247 -21.02 10.98 14.00
C ASP A 247 -20.41 10.24 15.20
N LEU A 248 -21.28 9.85 16.15
CA LEU A 248 -20.85 9.21 17.40
C LEU A 248 -20.15 7.86 17.17
N GLN A 249 -20.56 7.10 16.14
CA GLN A 249 -19.91 5.84 15.82
C GLN A 249 -18.50 6.08 15.26
N THR A 250 -18.32 7.06 14.37
CA THR A 250 -17.00 7.46 13.87
C THR A 250 -16.09 7.91 15.02
N ALA A 251 -16.61 8.71 15.95
CA ALA A 251 -15.88 9.15 17.14
C ALA A 251 -15.45 7.96 18.03
N ALA A 252 -16.35 7.00 18.25
CA ALA A 252 -16.07 5.81 19.04
C ALA A 252 -14.99 4.92 18.39
N VAL A 253 -15.03 4.75 17.06
CA VAL A 253 -14.00 4.02 16.32
C VAL A 253 -12.64 4.71 16.43
N LEU A 254 -12.60 6.05 16.27
CA LEU A 254 -11.36 6.83 16.46
C LEU A 254 -10.75 6.63 17.85
N LEU A 255 -11.58 6.63 18.91
CA LEU A 255 -11.13 6.39 20.28
C LEU A 255 -10.67 4.95 20.57
N SER A 256 -11.01 4.01 19.70
CA SER A 256 -10.70 2.58 19.87
C SER A 256 -9.40 2.17 19.15
N LEU A 257 -8.83 3.06 18.35
CA LEU A 257 -7.60 2.81 17.61
C LEU A 257 -6.38 3.40 18.31
N PRO A 258 -5.20 2.74 18.25
CA PRO A 258 -3.95 3.28 18.77
C PRO A 258 -3.52 4.53 17.99
N SER A 259 -2.62 5.31 18.57
CA SER A 259 -1.96 6.42 17.87
C SER A 259 -1.06 5.90 16.73
N GLY A 260 -0.81 6.76 15.75
CA GLY A 260 0.29 6.63 14.79
C GLY A 260 1.66 6.57 15.48
N ARG A 261 2.71 6.49 14.69
CA ARG A 261 4.11 6.48 15.16
C ARG A 261 4.54 7.83 15.72
#